data_842d6e416c0f6e049d75f254be55b591
#
_entry.id   842d6e416c0f6e049d75f254be55b591
#
_cell.length_a   1.000
_cell.length_b   1.000
_cell.length_c   1.000
_cell.angle_alpha   90.00
_cell.angle_beta   90.00
_cell.angle_gamma   90.00
#
_symmetry.space_group_name_H-M   'P 1'
#
loop_
_entity.id
_entity.type
_entity.pdbx_description
1 polymer ?
#
loop_
_entity_poly.entity_id
_entity_poly.type
_entity_poly.pdbx_seq_one_letter_code
_entity_poly.pdbx_strand_id
1 'polypeptide(L)'
;MSEFFESSAFLGVTVSLLSYAFGSFLKKKFKTGIFNPLLISIVITIVFLLYCNIDYDTYNDGAKYLSWLLTPATACLAIPLYQQIELLKKNHKVVLFGILSGVLTSLTTIMVLAIIFKLSHKEYVTLLPKSITTAIGMGVSEELGGYVTITVAVIVITGVLGNILADGICKIFKINHPIAKGIAIGTSSHAIGTAKAMELGEVEGAMSSLSIAVSGILTVLGAIIFAHII
;
A
#
# COMPACT_ATOMS: atom_id res chain seq x y z
N MET A 1 -12.02 30.74 12.95
CA MET A 1 -11.06 29.60 13.12
C MET A 1 -10.53 29.11 11.78
N SER A 2 -11.32 29.08 10.70
CA SER A 2 -10.85 28.69 9.35
C SER A 2 -9.67 29.57 8.87
N GLU A 3 -9.76 30.87 8.99
CA GLU A 3 -8.70 31.80 8.55
C GLU A 3 -7.34 31.57 9.23
N PHE A 4 -7.32 31.16 10.50
CA PHE A 4 -6.08 30.84 11.21
C PHE A 4 -5.44 29.56 10.65
N PHE A 5 -6.23 28.58 10.24
CA PHE A 5 -5.75 27.34 9.65
C PHE A 5 -5.37 27.49 8.17
N GLU A 6 -6.08 28.34 7.42
CA GLU A 6 -5.78 28.63 6.02
C GLU A 6 -4.42 29.32 5.81
N SER A 7 -3.91 30.04 6.82
CA SER A 7 -2.60 30.70 6.76
C SER A 7 -1.43 29.83 7.21
N SER A 8 -1.66 28.60 7.69
CA SER A 8 -0.62 27.77 8.28
C SER A 8 -0.05 26.74 7.32
N ALA A 9 1.12 27.01 6.76
CA ALA A 9 1.88 26.05 5.93
C ALA A 9 2.22 24.72 6.64
N PHE A 10 2.09 24.64 7.97
CA PHE A 10 2.45 23.48 8.77
C PHE A 10 1.24 22.65 9.24
N LEU A 11 0.01 23.09 8.93
CA LEU A 11 -1.21 22.42 9.38
C LEU A 11 -1.22 20.94 8.97
N GLY A 12 -1.01 20.65 7.68
CA GLY A 12 -1.06 19.29 7.14
C GLY A 12 -0.04 18.36 7.79
N VAL A 13 1.22 18.83 7.96
CA VAL A 13 2.28 18.06 8.63
C VAL A 13 1.90 17.80 10.09
N THR A 14 1.48 18.83 10.81
CA THR A 14 1.19 18.74 12.25
C THR A 14 0.03 17.79 12.52
N VAL A 15 -1.09 17.94 11.80
CA VAL A 15 -2.26 17.07 11.95
C VAL A 15 -1.90 15.62 11.62
N SER A 16 -1.18 15.38 10.52
CA SER A 16 -0.75 14.03 10.12
C SER A 16 0.15 13.38 11.18
N LEU A 17 1.18 14.08 11.66
CA LEU A 17 2.12 13.54 12.64
C LEU A 17 1.46 13.29 14.00
N LEU A 18 0.63 14.20 14.50
CA LEU A 18 -0.07 14.04 15.77
C LEU A 18 -1.07 12.89 15.70
N SER A 19 -1.84 12.80 14.62
CA SER A 19 -2.79 11.71 14.40
C SER A 19 -2.08 10.35 14.34
N TYR A 20 -0.92 10.28 13.68
CA TYR A 20 -0.13 9.05 13.60
C TYR A 20 0.51 8.70 14.95
N ALA A 21 1.04 9.69 15.69
CA ALA A 21 1.58 9.49 17.03
C ALA A 21 0.50 8.94 17.99
N PHE A 22 -0.71 9.50 17.93
CA PHE A 22 -1.84 9.01 18.71
C PHE A 22 -2.22 7.58 18.34
N GLY A 23 -2.29 7.26 17.05
CA GLY A 23 -2.53 5.89 16.57
C GLY A 23 -1.46 4.91 17.06
N SER A 24 -0.18 5.32 17.04
CA SER A 24 0.94 4.54 17.55
C SER A 24 0.85 4.30 19.05
N PHE A 25 0.42 5.31 19.80
CA PHE A 25 0.15 5.17 21.24
C PHE A 25 -0.95 4.14 21.51
N LEU A 26 -2.06 4.20 20.76
CA LEU A 26 -3.15 3.23 20.90
C LEU A 26 -2.71 1.80 20.55
N LYS A 27 -1.91 1.63 19.47
CA LYS A 27 -1.35 0.31 19.11
C LYS A 27 -0.49 -0.27 20.22
N LYS A 28 0.38 0.55 20.84
CA LYS A 28 1.21 0.12 21.97
C LYS A 28 0.39 -0.27 23.21
N LYS A 29 -0.69 0.48 23.48
CA LYS A 29 -1.55 0.24 24.65
C LYS A 29 -2.43 -1.01 24.51
N PHE A 30 -3.09 -1.18 23.36
CA PHE A 30 -4.07 -2.25 23.15
C PHE A 30 -3.53 -3.49 22.44
N LYS A 31 -2.37 -3.41 21.77
CA LYS A 31 -1.66 -4.52 21.11
C LYS A 31 -2.51 -5.35 20.13
N THR A 32 -3.58 -4.77 19.57
CA THR A 32 -4.46 -5.43 18.61
C THR A 32 -4.26 -4.86 17.21
N GLY A 33 -4.42 -5.69 16.18
CA GLY A 33 -4.24 -5.28 14.77
C GLY A 33 -5.22 -4.20 14.31
N ILE A 34 -6.39 -4.12 14.95
CA ILE A 34 -7.42 -3.10 14.65
C ILE A 34 -6.89 -1.69 14.93
N PHE A 35 -6.05 -1.51 15.96
CA PHE A 35 -5.41 -0.23 16.25
C PHE A 35 -4.18 -0.02 15.37
N ASN A 36 -4.35 -0.15 14.05
CA ASN A 36 -3.32 0.20 13.09
C ASN A 36 -3.09 1.72 13.10
N PRO A 37 -1.86 2.21 13.35
CA PRO A 37 -1.57 3.65 13.45
C PRO A 37 -1.95 4.44 12.20
N LEU A 38 -1.75 3.84 11.02
CA LEU A 38 -2.08 4.48 9.75
C LEU A 38 -3.59 4.63 9.58
N LEU A 39 -4.36 3.55 9.86
CA LEU A 39 -5.83 3.60 9.81
C LEU A 39 -6.39 4.67 10.75
N ILE A 40 -5.92 4.68 12.00
CA ILE A 40 -6.35 5.66 13.00
C ILE A 40 -5.98 7.08 12.57
N SER A 41 -4.77 7.27 12.04
CA SER A 41 -4.32 8.56 11.53
C SER A 41 -5.22 9.09 10.41
N ILE A 42 -5.56 8.23 9.44
CA ILE A 42 -6.45 8.59 8.34
C ILE A 42 -7.82 9.02 8.88
N VAL A 43 -8.42 8.22 9.76
CA VAL A 43 -9.75 8.52 10.33
C VAL A 43 -9.74 9.81 11.12
N ILE A 44 -8.75 10.01 12.00
CA ILE A 44 -8.64 11.26 12.80
C ILE A 44 -8.45 12.46 11.88
N THR A 45 -7.59 12.36 10.87
CA THR A 45 -7.35 13.47 9.93
C THR A 45 -8.64 13.82 9.18
N ILE A 46 -9.36 12.83 8.66
CA ILE A 46 -10.64 13.07 7.96
C ILE A 46 -11.64 13.74 8.90
N VAL A 47 -11.84 13.20 10.11
CA VAL A 47 -12.79 13.76 11.09
C VAL A 47 -12.39 15.18 11.47
N PHE A 48 -11.11 15.45 11.67
CA PHE A 48 -10.60 16.79 11.99
C PHE A 48 -10.89 17.80 10.87
N LEU A 49 -10.60 17.44 9.62
CA LEU A 49 -10.84 18.31 8.48
C LEU A 49 -12.34 18.63 8.31
N LEU A 50 -13.18 17.60 8.45
CA LEU A 50 -14.64 17.77 8.36
C LEU A 50 -15.18 18.63 9.52
N TYR A 51 -14.71 18.37 10.75
CA TYR A 51 -15.19 19.12 11.93
C TYR A 51 -14.75 20.58 11.90
N CYS A 52 -13.52 20.86 11.47
CA CYS A 52 -13.00 22.22 11.36
C CYS A 52 -13.41 22.92 10.06
N ASN A 53 -14.12 22.22 9.15
CA ASN A 53 -14.51 22.71 7.83
C ASN A 53 -13.31 23.25 7.04
N ILE A 54 -12.20 22.47 7.06
CA ILE A 54 -10.96 22.79 6.35
C ILE A 54 -10.98 22.07 5.00
N ASP A 55 -10.73 22.82 3.94
CA ASP A 55 -10.66 22.28 2.60
C ASP A 55 -9.42 21.38 2.41
N TYR A 56 -9.55 20.36 1.53
CA TYR A 56 -8.48 19.42 1.25
C TYR A 56 -7.22 20.10 0.71
N ASP A 57 -7.37 21.11 -0.15
CA ASP A 57 -6.23 21.81 -0.74
C ASP A 57 -5.42 22.54 0.32
N THR A 58 -6.07 23.19 1.27
CA THR A 58 -5.44 23.82 2.44
C THR A 58 -4.65 22.81 3.28
N TYR A 59 -5.22 21.62 3.54
CA TYR A 59 -4.50 20.55 4.23
C TYR A 59 -3.32 20.05 3.41
N ASN A 60 -3.51 19.82 2.11
CA ASN A 60 -2.52 19.27 1.20
C ASN A 60 -1.31 20.19 1.01
N ASP A 61 -1.52 21.50 1.02
CA ASP A 61 -0.43 22.48 0.94
C ASP A 61 0.58 22.36 2.07
N GLY A 62 0.13 21.99 3.26
CA GLY A 62 1.01 21.62 4.36
C GLY A 62 1.54 20.20 4.26
N ALA A 63 0.66 19.23 3.93
CA ALA A 63 0.99 17.82 3.90
C ALA A 63 1.97 17.43 2.78
N LYS A 64 2.07 18.23 1.69
CA LYS A 64 3.02 17.98 0.58
C LYS A 64 4.48 17.82 1.02
N TYR A 65 4.89 18.42 2.11
CA TYR A 65 6.25 18.22 2.66
C TYR A 65 6.49 16.79 3.13
N LEU A 66 5.46 16.11 3.65
CA LEU A 66 5.54 14.68 3.94
C LEU A 66 5.64 13.83 2.67
N SER A 67 4.94 14.25 1.62
CA SER A 67 4.99 13.57 0.31
C SER A 67 6.39 13.63 -0.31
N TRP A 68 7.16 14.68 -0.08
CA TRP A 68 8.56 14.76 -0.55
C TRP A 68 9.47 13.71 0.11
N LEU A 69 9.12 13.24 1.30
CA LEU A 69 9.85 12.17 1.98
C LEU A 69 9.55 10.77 1.39
N LEU A 70 8.56 10.65 0.51
CA LEU A 70 8.18 9.37 -0.08
C LEU A 70 9.33 8.77 -0.93
N THR A 71 9.99 9.59 -1.73
CA THR A 71 11.12 9.15 -2.56
C THR A 71 12.30 8.63 -1.75
N PRO A 72 12.86 9.38 -0.77
CA PRO A 72 13.93 8.86 0.07
C PRO A 72 13.48 7.68 0.94
N ALA A 73 12.25 7.68 1.45
CA ALA A 73 11.72 6.54 2.21
C ALA A 73 11.66 5.27 1.35
N THR A 74 11.21 5.39 0.09
CA THR A 74 11.19 4.27 -0.86
C THR A 74 12.61 3.78 -1.18
N ALA A 75 13.56 4.70 -1.36
CA ALA A 75 14.97 4.33 -1.57
C ALA A 75 15.55 3.56 -0.37
N CYS A 76 15.17 3.93 0.86
CA CYS A 76 15.61 3.22 2.07
C CYS A 76 15.13 1.76 2.12
N LEU A 77 14.07 1.38 1.39
CA LEU A 77 13.64 -0.02 1.28
C LEU A 77 14.68 -0.91 0.58
N ALA A 78 15.63 -0.33 -0.15
CA ALA A 78 16.75 -1.06 -0.72
C ALA A 78 17.77 -1.56 0.32
N ILE A 79 17.82 -0.94 1.50
CA ILE A 79 18.77 -1.32 2.57
C ILE A 79 18.54 -2.76 3.04
N PRO A 80 17.38 -3.16 3.53
CA PRO A 80 17.15 -4.55 3.95
C PRO A 80 17.28 -5.52 2.77
N LEU A 81 16.95 -5.11 1.55
CA LEU A 81 17.14 -5.93 0.37
C LEU A 81 18.61 -6.20 0.12
N TYR A 82 19.48 -5.19 0.21
CA TYR A 82 20.92 -5.33 0.05
C TYR A 82 21.51 -6.23 1.14
N GLN A 83 21.07 -6.08 2.38
CA GLN A 83 21.53 -6.90 3.51
C GLN A 83 21.23 -8.40 3.32
N GLN A 84 20.15 -8.73 2.59
CA GLN A 84 19.72 -10.10 2.32
C GLN A 84 20.01 -10.56 0.88
N ILE A 85 20.96 -9.91 0.20
CA ILE A 85 21.23 -10.16 -1.23
C ILE A 85 21.69 -11.60 -1.53
N GLU A 86 22.43 -12.20 -0.61
CA GLU A 86 22.89 -13.59 -0.77
C GLU A 86 21.74 -14.59 -0.66
N LEU A 87 20.83 -14.36 0.30
CA LEU A 87 19.61 -15.16 0.46
C LEU A 87 18.72 -15.05 -0.77
N LEU A 88 18.60 -13.84 -1.33
CA LEU A 88 17.90 -13.60 -2.57
C LEU A 88 18.50 -14.36 -3.75
N LYS A 89 19.82 -14.25 -3.94
CA LYS A 89 20.54 -14.98 -5.03
C LYS A 89 20.33 -16.48 -4.93
N LYS A 90 20.36 -17.04 -3.71
CA LYS A 90 20.15 -18.46 -3.47
C LYS A 90 18.72 -18.91 -3.78
N ASN A 91 17.73 -18.06 -3.57
CA ASN A 91 16.31 -18.38 -3.71
C ASN A 91 15.61 -17.66 -4.88
N HIS A 92 16.37 -17.08 -5.82
CA HIS A 92 15.86 -16.19 -6.87
C HIS A 92 14.70 -16.78 -7.68
N LYS A 93 14.73 -18.08 -7.99
CA LYS A 93 13.65 -18.76 -8.73
C LYS A 93 12.37 -18.80 -7.90
N VAL A 94 12.44 -19.20 -6.63
CA VAL A 94 11.29 -19.28 -5.74
C VAL A 94 10.67 -17.90 -5.52
N VAL A 95 11.52 -16.89 -5.34
CA VAL A 95 11.10 -15.51 -5.17
C VAL A 95 10.38 -14.99 -6.42
N LEU A 96 10.99 -15.18 -7.60
CA LEU A 96 10.40 -14.73 -8.87
C LEU A 96 9.05 -15.41 -9.16
N PHE A 97 8.98 -16.74 -9.04
CA PHE A 97 7.74 -17.48 -9.23
C PHE A 97 6.68 -17.14 -8.19
N GLY A 98 7.08 -16.89 -6.93
CA GLY A 98 6.19 -16.44 -5.87
C GLY A 98 5.57 -15.08 -6.18
N ILE A 99 6.37 -14.10 -6.60
CA ILE A 99 5.89 -12.78 -6.99
C ILE A 99 4.97 -12.87 -8.21
N LEU A 100 5.39 -13.59 -9.25
CA LEU A 100 4.61 -13.78 -10.46
C LEU A 100 3.24 -14.40 -10.16
N SER A 101 3.20 -15.45 -9.33
CA SER A 101 1.94 -16.08 -8.92
C SER A 101 1.05 -15.11 -8.14
N GLY A 102 1.61 -14.28 -7.26
CA GLY A 102 0.87 -13.25 -6.52
C GLY A 102 0.26 -12.20 -7.44
N VAL A 103 1.01 -11.69 -8.41
CA VAL A 103 0.52 -10.72 -9.41
C VAL A 103 -0.57 -11.33 -10.28
N LEU A 104 -0.34 -12.52 -10.83
CA LEU A 104 -1.34 -13.20 -11.66
C LEU A 104 -2.63 -13.48 -10.87
N THR A 105 -2.51 -13.93 -9.63
CA THR A 105 -3.68 -14.13 -8.75
C THR A 105 -4.43 -12.84 -8.52
N SER A 106 -3.73 -11.73 -8.26
CA SER A 106 -4.36 -10.43 -8.08
C SER A 106 -5.15 -10.00 -9.32
N LEU A 107 -4.50 -9.98 -10.49
CA LEU A 107 -5.13 -9.57 -11.75
C LEU A 107 -6.30 -10.47 -12.12
N THR A 108 -6.13 -11.81 -12.03
CA THR A 108 -7.18 -12.77 -12.32
C THR A 108 -8.37 -12.64 -11.37
N THR A 109 -8.12 -12.42 -10.07
CA THR A 109 -9.19 -12.24 -9.09
C THR A 109 -10.02 -11.00 -9.41
N ILE A 110 -9.37 -9.87 -9.77
CA ILE A 110 -10.07 -8.64 -10.15
C ILE A 110 -10.89 -8.88 -11.40
N MET A 111 -10.33 -9.55 -12.42
CA MET A 111 -11.02 -9.90 -13.64
C MET A 111 -12.28 -10.75 -13.35
N VAL A 112 -12.15 -11.80 -12.56
CA VAL A 112 -13.27 -12.66 -12.19
C VAL A 112 -14.36 -11.89 -11.43
N LEU A 113 -13.96 -11.06 -10.47
CA LEU A 113 -14.91 -10.23 -9.73
C LEU A 113 -15.57 -9.17 -10.63
N ALA A 114 -14.85 -8.58 -11.57
CA ALA A 114 -15.43 -7.67 -12.54
C ALA A 114 -16.52 -8.32 -13.39
N ILE A 115 -16.30 -9.55 -13.84
CA ILE A 115 -17.31 -10.34 -14.58
C ILE A 115 -18.52 -10.66 -13.68
N ILE A 116 -18.28 -11.13 -12.45
CA ILE A 116 -19.37 -11.50 -11.51
C ILE A 116 -20.25 -10.30 -11.17
N PHE A 117 -19.62 -9.15 -10.87
CA PHE A 117 -20.31 -7.92 -10.49
C PHE A 117 -20.72 -7.06 -11.68
N LYS A 118 -20.45 -7.51 -12.92
CA LYS A 118 -20.75 -6.80 -14.16
C LYS A 118 -20.22 -5.36 -14.16
N LEU A 119 -18.99 -5.18 -13.70
CA LEU A 119 -18.35 -3.87 -13.70
C LEU A 119 -18.12 -3.38 -15.13
N SER A 120 -18.26 -2.09 -15.34
CA SER A 120 -17.87 -1.47 -16.61
C SER A 120 -16.37 -1.59 -16.83
N HIS A 121 -15.92 -1.53 -18.09
CA HIS A 121 -14.49 -1.55 -18.42
C HIS A 121 -13.70 -0.50 -17.60
N LYS A 122 -14.25 0.70 -17.46
CA LYS A 122 -13.62 1.79 -16.71
C LYS A 122 -13.46 1.47 -15.21
N GLU A 123 -14.46 0.85 -14.59
CA GLU A 123 -14.39 0.38 -13.20
C GLU A 123 -13.37 -0.74 -13.04
N TYR A 124 -13.36 -1.67 -13.99
CA TYR A 124 -12.43 -2.78 -14.02
C TYR A 124 -10.97 -2.33 -14.06
N VAL A 125 -10.60 -1.46 -15.02
CA VAL A 125 -9.21 -0.97 -15.15
C VAL A 125 -8.78 -0.09 -13.96
N THR A 126 -9.74 0.57 -13.30
CA THR A 126 -9.54 1.29 -12.04
C THR A 126 -8.99 0.39 -10.93
N LEU A 127 -9.48 -0.87 -10.87
CA LEU A 127 -9.14 -1.83 -9.82
C LEU A 127 -7.88 -2.65 -10.10
N LEU A 128 -7.49 -2.81 -11.38
CA LEU A 128 -6.34 -3.64 -11.77
C LEU A 128 -5.06 -3.34 -10.97
N PRO A 129 -4.65 -2.08 -10.77
CA PRO A 129 -3.41 -1.76 -10.08
C PRO A 129 -3.53 -1.69 -8.54
N LYS A 130 -4.58 -2.26 -7.93
CA LYS A 130 -4.86 -2.12 -6.47
C LYS A 130 -3.75 -2.59 -5.54
N SER A 131 -2.88 -3.49 -5.98
CA SER A 131 -1.88 -4.15 -5.12
C SER A 131 -0.47 -3.60 -5.28
N ILE A 132 -0.28 -2.57 -6.10
CA ILE A 132 1.02 -1.91 -6.30
C ILE A 132 1.08 -0.54 -5.62
N THR A 133 2.22 0.14 -5.69
CA THR A 133 2.38 1.47 -5.07
C THR A 133 1.46 2.50 -5.71
N THR A 134 1.00 3.45 -4.91
CA THR A 134 0.08 4.51 -5.37
C THR A 134 0.60 5.25 -6.59
N ALA A 135 1.89 5.61 -6.62
CA ALA A 135 2.48 6.33 -7.73
C ALA A 135 2.40 5.55 -9.05
N ILE A 136 2.75 4.26 -9.04
CA ILE A 136 2.67 3.41 -10.23
C ILE A 136 1.20 3.14 -10.58
N GLY A 137 0.36 2.88 -9.58
CA GLY A 137 -1.05 2.58 -9.77
C GLY A 137 -1.86 3.73 -10.37
N MET A 138 -1.55 4.97 -10.00
CA MET A 138 -2.14 6.16 -10.62
C MET A 138 -1.83 6.21 -12.11
N GLY A 139 -0.56 6.07 -12.49
CA GLY A 139 -0.14 6.08 -13.89
C GLY A 139 -0.80 4.97 -14.71
N VAL A 140 -0.87 3.75 -14.17
CA VAL A 140 -1.56 2.62 -14.85
C VAL A 140 -3.05 2.91 -15.04
N SER A 141 -3.71 3.41 -13.99
CA SER A 141 -5.14 3.72 -14.07
C SER A 141 -5.44 4.85 -15.05
N GLU A 142 -4.61 5.89 -15.08
CA GLU A 142 -4.73 7.02 -16.00
C GLU A 142 -4.56 6.57 -17.46
N GLU A 143 -3.51 5.79 -17.74
CA GLU A 143 -3.20 5.28 -19.09
C GLU A 143 -4.31 4.36 -19.61
N LEU A 144 -4.93 3.56 -18.75
CA LEU A 144 -6.03 2.66 -19.10
C LEU A 144 -7.41 3.34 -19.07
N GLY A 145 -7.50 4.62 -18.76
CA GLY A 145 -8.76 5.39 -18.72
C GLY A 145 -9.63 5.12 -17.49
N GLY A 146 -9.05 4.64 -16.40
CA GLY A 146 -9.73 4.41 -15.12
C GLY A 146 -10.02 5.70 -14.32
N TYR A 147 -10.60 5.53 -13.13
CA TYR A 147 -10.82 6.60 -12.16
C TYR A 147 -9.64 6.69 -11.19
N VAL A 148 -8.66 7.54 -11.46
CA VAL A 148 -7.41 7.65 -10.69
C VAL A 148 -7.65 7.85 -9.20
N THR A 149 -8.59 8.72 -8.81
CA THR A 149 -8.94 8.97 -7.40
C THR A 149 -9.44 7.70 -6.70
N ILE A 150 -10.27 6.90 -7.38
CA ILE A 150 -10.78 5.64 -6.84
C ILE A 150 -9.64 4.62 -6.74
N THR A 151 -8.76 4.57 -7.75
CA THR A 151 -7.57 3.72 -7.71
C THR A 151 -6.71 4.00 -6.48
N VAL A 152 -6.44 5.27 -6.18
CA VAL A 152 -5.69 5.67 -4.98
C VAL A 152 -6.37 5.18 -3.70
N ALA A 153 -7.68 5.40 -3.58
CA ALA A 153 -8.45 4.96 -2.42
C ALA A 153 -8.37 3.44 -2.23
N VAL A 154 -8.55 2.68 -3.30
CA VAL A 154 -8.52 1.20 -3.26
C VAL A 154 -7.11 0.68 -2.94
N ILE A 155 -6.06 1.30 -3.47
CA ILE A 155 -4.66 0.96 -3.14
C ILE A 155 -4.42 1.17 -1.63
N VAL A 156 -4.82 2.32 -1.08
CA VAL A 156 -4.65 2.61 0.36
C VAL A 156 -5.41 1.61 1.21
N ILE A 157 -6.69 1.34 0.88
CA ILE A 157 -7.52 0.35 1.59
C ILE A 157 -6.86 -1.04 1.53
N THR A 158 -6.41 -1.48 0.34
CA THR A 158 -5.73 -2.76 0.15
C THR A 158 -4.48 -2.88 1.03
N GLY A 159 -3.65 -1.83 1.05
CA GLY A 159 -2.44 -1.79 1.87
C GLY A 159 -2.73 -1.85 3.37
N VAL A 160 -3.70 -1.06 3.84
CA VAL A 160 -4.11 -1.03 5.26
C VAL A 160 -4.70 -2.37 5.69
N LEU A 161 -5.63 -2.93 4.91
CA LEU A 161 -6.21 -4.25 5.20
C LEU A 161 -5.13 -5.33 5.20
N GLY A 162 -4.23 -5.32 4.23
CA GLY A 162 -3.13 -6.28 4.17
C GLY A 162 -2.19 -6.17 5.37
N ASN A 163 -1.86 -4.96 5.80
CA ASN A 163 -1.05 -4.74 7.02
C ASN A 163 -1.74 -5.31 8.27
N ILE A 164 -3.04 -5.09 8.43
CA ILE A 164 -3.83 -5.57 9.58
C ILE A 164 -3.98 -7.10 9.56
N LEU A 165 -4.27 -7.67 8.39
CA LEU A 165 -4.64 -9.08 8.25
C LEU A 165 -3.43 -10.00 8.05
N ALA A 166 -2.24 -9.48 7.76
CA ALA A 166 -1.04 -10.25 7.40
C ALA A 166 -0.76 -11.41 8.37
N ASP A 167 -0.70 -11.12 9.68
CA ASP A 167 -0.43 -12.14 10.70
C ASP A 167 -1.54 -13.21 10.77
N GLY A 168 -2.79 -12.77 10.68
CA GLY A 168 -3.95 -13.66 10.73
C GLY A 168 -3.96 -14.62 9.55
N ILE A 169 -3.78 -14.09 8.34
CA ILE A 169 -3.75 -14.86 7.09
C ILE A 169 -2.57 -15.84 7.11
N CYS A 170 -1.37 -15.38 7.46
CA CYS A 170 -0.21 -16.26 7.55
C CYS A 170 -0.40 -17.42 8.54
N LYS A 171 -1.08 -17.18 9.67
CA LYS A 171 -1.41 -18.22 10.65
C LYS A 171 -2.46 -19.21 10.12
N ILE A 172 -3.55 -18.70 9.54
CA ILE A 172 -4.64 -19.55 9.00
C ILE A 172 -4.11 -20.48 7.91
N PHE A 173 -3.32 -19.94 6.97
CA PHE A 173 -2.77 -20.72 5.86
C PHE A 173 -1.43 -21.40 6.18
N LYS A 174 -0.99 -21.35 7.45
CA LYS A 174 0.27 -21.97 7.92
C LYS A 174 1.49 -21.54 7.13
N ILE A 175 1.54 -20.28 6.69
CA ILE A 175 2.68 -19.69 5.97
C ILE A 175 3.73 -19.33 7.04
N ASN A 176 4.67 -20.23 7.30
CA ASN A 176 5.67 -20.05 8.35
C ASN A 176 7.03 -19.59 7.82
N HIS A 177 7.33 -19.86 6.55
CA HIS A 177 8.64 -19.54 5.98
C HIS A 177 8.81 -18.03 5.77
N PRO A 178 9.87 -17.37 6.27
CA PRO A 178 10.05 -15.92 6.21
C PRO A 178 10.01 -15.36 4.78
N ILE A 179 10.67 -16.03 3.83
CA ILE A 179 10.65 -15.62 2.40
C ILE A 179 9.21 -15.59 1.87
N ALA A 180 8.42 -16.65 2.14
CA ALA A 180 7.05 -16.75 1.66
C ALA A 180 6.15 -15.67 2.27
N LYS A 181 6.30 -15.36 3.58
CA LYS A 181 5.58 -14.26 4.22
C LYS A 181 5.90 -12.92 3.58
N GLY A 182 7.19 -12.63 3.42
CA GLY A 182 7.63 -11.37 2.80
C GLY A 182 7.07 -11.19 1.39
N ILE A 183 7.15 -12.23 0.54
CA ILE A 183 6.63 -12.20 -0.82
C ILE A 183 5.11 -12.00 -0.81
N ALA A 184 4.38 -12.76 -0.01
CA ALA A 184 2.92 -12.66 0.08
C ALA A 184 2.46 -11.26 0.50
N ILE A 185 3.10 -10.68 1.51
CA ILE A 185 2.76 -9.34 2.01
C ILE A 185 3.12 -8.27 0.98
N GLY A 186 4.32 -8.34 0.39
CA GLY A 186 4.80 -7.34 -0.57
C GLY A 186 4.00 -7.31 -1.86
N THR A 187 3.61 -8.47 -2.39
CA THR A 187 2.82 -8.57 -3.62
C THR A 187 1.34 -8.20 -3.43
N SER A 188 0.79 -8.40 -2.23
CA SER A 188 -0.62 -8.09 -1.96
C SER A 188 -0.85 -6.66 -1.47
N SER A 189 0.09 -6.09 -0.69
CA SER A 189 -0.16 -4.92 0.14
C SER A 189 0.92 -3.84 0.03
N HIS A 190 1.76 -3.95 -0.98
CA HIS A 190 2.78 -2.97 -1.38
C HIS A 190 3.56 -2.36 -0.17
N ALA A 191 3.89 -1.04 -0.22
CA ALA A 191 4.70 -0.39 0.80
C ALA A 191 4.06 -0.39 2.21
N ILE A 192 2.72 -0.27 2.30
CA ILE A 192 2.02 -0.30 3.59
C ILE A 192 2.12 -1.68 4.25
N GLY A 193 1.99 -2.75 3.47
CA GLY A 193 2.22 -4.11 3.95
C GLY A 193 3.67 -4.38 4.30
N THR A 194 4.62 -3.80 3.55
CA THR A 194 6.06 -3.97 3.81
C THR A 194 6.48 -3.40 5.16
N ALA A 195 5.86 -2.32 5.62
CA ALA A 195 6.07 -1.84 6.98
C ALA A 195 5.74 -2.94 8.02
N LYS A 196 4.68 -3.72 7.79
CA LYS A 196 4.34 -4.87 8.62
C LYS A 196 5.35 -6.02 8.45
N ALA A 197 5.79 -6.29 7.24
CA ALA A 197 6.80 -7.33 7.00
C ALA A 197 8.12 -7.03 7.73
N MET A 198 8.53 -5.76 7.80
CA MET A 198 9.71 -5.32 8.57
C MET A 198 9.53 -5.52 10.08
N GLU A 199 8.30 -5.38 10.62
CA GLU A 199 8.00 -5.70 12.03
C GLU A 199 8.11 -7.21 12.31
N LEU A 200 7.88 -8.07 11.30
CA LEU A 200 7.95 -9.53 11.44
C LEU A 200 9.38 -10.06 11.45
N GLY A 201 10.26 -9.45 10.64
CA GLY A 201 11.66 -9.82 10.59
C GLY A 201 12.40 -9.21 9.40
N GLU A 202 13.74 -9.28 9.45
CA GLU A 202 14.62 -8.72 8.41
C GLU A 202 14.45 -9.42 7.06
N VAL A 203 14.27 -10.74 7.07
CA VAL A 203 14.07 -11.53 5.86
C VAL A 203 12.70 -11.22 5.24
N GLU A 204 11.66 -11.18 6.05
CA GLU A 204 10.31 -10.80 5.61
C GLU A 204 10.30 -9.39 5.01
N GLY A 205 10.95 -8.43 5.67
CA GLY A 205 11.08 -7.05 5.20
C GLY A 205 11.81 -6.95 3.87
N ALA A 206 12.96 -7.63 3.75
CA ALA A 206 13.75 -7.64 2.51
C ALA A 206 12.99 -8.26 1.33
N MET A 207 12.36 -9.42 1.54
CA MET A 207 11.59 -10.09 0.48
C MET A 207 10.35 -9.30 0.09
N SER A 208 9.69 -8.63 1.05
CA SER A 208 8.57 -7.74 0.78
C SER A 208 9.01 -6.51 -0.03
N SER A 209 10.13 -5.89 0.32
CA SER A 209 10.69 -4.74 -0.40
C SER A 209 11.02 -5.06 -1.87
N LEU A 210 11.62 -6.24 -2.12
CA LEU A 210 11.85 -6.71 -3.48
C LEU A 210 10.52 -6.93 -4.22
N SER A 211 9.56 -7.54 -3.53
CA SER A 211 8.27 -7.87 -4.12
C SER A 211 7.52 -6.63 -4.59
N ILE A 212 7.62 -5.49 -3.90
CA ILE A 212 7.03 -4.22 -4.34
C ILE A 212 7.57 -3.83 -5.73
N ALA A 213 8.89 -3.83 -5.90
CA ALA A 213 9.52 -3.38 -7.14
C ALA A 213 9.16 -4.31 -8.31
N VAL A 214 9.31 -5.61 -8.11
CA VAL A 214 9.06 -6.60 -9.16
C VAL A 214 7.56 -6.70 -9.48
N SER A 215 6.69 -6.73 -8.48
CA SER A 215 5.23 -6.78 -8.70
C SER A 215 4.72 -5.51 -9.38
N GLY A 216 5.33 -4.35 -9.08
CA GLY A 216 5.02 -3.10 -9.78
C GLY A 216 5.23 -3.23 -11.29
N ILE A 217 6.42 -3.68 -11.71
CA ILE A 217 6.74 -3.88 -13.14
C ILE A 217 5.82 -4.94 -13.77
N LEU A 218 5.66 -6.09 -13.11
CA LEU A 218 4.82 -7.17 -13.62
C LEU A 218 3.34 -6.76 -13.71
N THR A 219 2.84 -5.94 -12.79
CA THR A 219 1.46 -5.45 -12.83
C THR A 219 1.26 -4.44 -13.95
N VAL A 220 2.22 -3.55 -14.22
CA VAL A 220 2.14 -2.63 -15.39
C VAL A 220 1.98 -3.43 -16.68
N LEU A 221 2.85 -4.41 -16.91
CA LEU A 221 2.77 -5.26 -18.10
C LEU A 221 1.50 -6.11 -18.13
N GLY A 222 1.15 -6.71 -17.00
CA GLY A 222 -0.04 -7.54 -16.87
C GLY A 222 -1.34 -6.75 -17.02
N ALA A 223 -1.42 -5.55 -16.46
CA ALA A 223 -2.62 -4.72 -16.56
C ALA A 223 -2.96 -4.34 -18.01
N ILE A 224 -1.96 -4.05 -18.84
CA ILE A 224 -2.17 -3.82 -20.28
C ILE A 224 -2.82 -5.04 -20.94
N ILE A 225 -2.31 -6.24 -20.66
CA ILE A 225 -2.85 -7.49 -21.23
C ILE A 225 -4.26 -7.75 -20.71
N PHE A 226 -4.47 -7.63 -19.39
CA PHE A 226 -5.75 -7.92 -18.75
C PHE A 226 -6.83 -6.89 -19.12
N ALA A 227 -6.47 -5.62 -19.32
CA ALA A 227 -7.41 -4.59 -19.74
C ALA A 227 -8.10 -4.89 -21.08
N HIS A 228 -7.46 -5.66 -21.96
CA HIS A 228 -8.04 -6.02 -23.27
C HIS A 228 -8.91 -7.28 -23.24
N ILE A 229 -9.07 -7.92 -22.07
CA ILE A 229 -9.86 -9.17 -21.95
C ILE A 229 -11.35 -8.87 -21.74
N ILE A 230 -11.68 -7.74 -21.09
CA ILE A 230 -13.05 -7.34 -20.77
C ILE A 230 -13.36 -5.97 -21.34
#